data_f4e0d9f195c2ca2e2b6f8ef4991c64b2
#
_entry.id   f4e0d9f195c2ca2e2b6f8ef4991c64b2
#
_cell.length_a   1.000
_cell.length_b   1.000
_cell.length_c   1.000
_cell.angle_alpha   90.00
_cell.angle_beta   90.00
_cell.angle_gamma   90.00
#
_symmetry.space_group_name_H-M   'P 1'
#
loop_
_entity.id
_entity.type
_entity.pdbx_description
1 polymer ?
#
loop_
_entity_poly.entity_id
_entity_poly.type
_entity_poly.pdbx_seq_one_letter_code
_entity_poly.pdbx_strand_id
1 'polypeptide(L)'
;MLKISKIIFLGIIAATLFSCGHENILNGLNQYQNTLWTNALSAYDENMALDAKISWLGNAAKLEQPIESFLPLVNQTKDEAFKSCLYFFISDFYWQDNEISRAVFYMNKVRSEDYQIIFNGTPLGCAVGLRAIKLKEYPELRISMYKMLLEQFGDRIDELFLLYELSKLYKEQYNIKSAVQVMEEMVRISAKSRIKDDRIDMKQIQEEINFFYSKKGWIYKDLNKLINNIKYAIDIRSKKRLYSFIPDDFTVRFFDPTIQQWGVKELSIPSRWGRNIRFSPKFAEISTEDEVYLETTGWVFPQLTTWYFYFKRVDYPYDNTINGGWEWKGIYFGSWM
;
A
#
# COMPACT_ATOMS: atom_id res chain seq x y z
N MET A 1 15.28 -20.16 -3.34
CA MET A 1 16.11 -21.34 -3.64
C MET A 1 17.25 -21.60 -2.65
N LEU A 2 17.82 -20.60 -1.95
CA LEU A 2 18.92 -20.82 -0.97
C LEU A 2 18.52 -21.57 0.32
N LYS A 3 17.26 -21.47 0.77
CA LYS A 3 16.80 -22.19 2.00
C LYS A 3 16.72 -23.71 1.84
N ILE A 4 16.47 -24.21 0.63
CA ILE A 4 16.35 -25.67 0.39
C ILE A 4 17.73 -26.34 0.36
N SER A 5 18.77 -25.65 -0.12
CA SER A 5 20.14 -26.20 -0.12
C SER A 5 20.75 -26.30 1.29
N LYS A 6 20.41 -25.36 2.21
CA LYS A 6 20.85 -25.42 3.62
C LYS A 6 20.24 -26.62 4.37
N ILE A 7 18.96 -26.93 4.12
CA ILE A 7 18.28 -28.07 4.78
C ILE A 7 18.84 -29.42 4.28
N ILE A 8 19.16 -29.52 2.98
CA ILE A 8 19.71 -30.75 2.41
C ILE A 8 21.17 -30.99 2.90
N PHE A 9 21.97 -29.91 3.01
CA PHE A 9 23.34 -30.01 3.51
C PHE A 9 23.38 -30.36 5.02
N LEU A 10 22.52 -29.79 5.84
CA LEU A 10 22.36 -30.17 7.25
C LEU A 10 21.81 -31.59 7.43
N GLY A 11 20.90 -32.02 6.54
CA GLY A 11 20.39 -33.40 6.57
C GLY A 11 21.43 -34.48 6.25
N ILE A 12 22.34 -34.20 5.31
CA ILE A 12 23.42 -35.13 4.95
C ILE A 12 24.50 -35.20 6.07
N ILE A 13 24.82 -34.05 6.67
CA ILE A 13 25.76 -34.02 7.83
C ILE A 13 25.14 -34.71 9.05
N ALA A 14 23.83 -34.52 9.31
CA ALA A 14 23.17 -35.20 10.42
C ALA A 14 23.14 -36.72 10.25
N ALA A 15 22.92 -37.23 9.02
CA ALA A 15 22.89 -38.69 8.77
C ALA A 15 24.24 -39.38 8.91
N THR A 16 25.36 -38.69 8.67
CA THR A 16 26.71 -39.23 8.84
C THR A 16 27.26 -39.12 10.26
N LEU A 17 26.65 -38.23 11.10
CA LEU A 17 27.11 -37.95 12.47
C LEU A 17 26.52 -38.90 13.54
N PHE A 18 25.59 -39.78 13.20
CA PHE A 18 24.96 -40.70 14.17
C PHE A 18 25.80 -41.91 14.53
N SER A 19 27.01 -42.08 13.99
CA SER A 19 27.76 -43.32 14.24
C SER A 19 29.10 -43.18 14.98
N CYS A 20 29.72 -41.99 15.12
CA CYS A 20 30.92 -41.84 16.01
C CYS A 20 31.35 -40.39 16.18
N GLY A 21 31.35 -39.86 17.38
CA GLY A 21 32.19 -38.70 17.73
C GLY A 21 31.60 -37.32 17.43
N HIS A 22 30.31 -37.11 17.69
CA HIS A 22 29.57 -35.86 17.43
C HIS A 22 30.24 -34.58 17.95
N GLU A 23 30.81 -34.61 19.17
CA GLU A 23 31.48 -33.45 19.78
C GLU A 23 32.80 -33.06 19.08
N ASN A 24 33.56 -34.02 18.59
CA ASN A 24 34.84 -33.72 17.95
C ASN A 24 34.72 -33.07 16.58
N ILE A 25 33.68 -33.39 15.82
CA ILE A 25 33.44 -32.77 14.49
C ILE A 25 32.92 -31.34 14.65
N LEU A 26 31.99 -31.10 15.58
CA LEU A 26 31.49 -29.76 15.89
C LEU A 26 32.59 -28.85 16.43
N ASN A 27 33.44 -29.37 17.31
CA ASN A 27 34.62 -28.65 17.82
C ASN A 27 35.62 -28.32 16.70
N GLY A 28 35.86 -29.26 15.79
CA GLY A 28 36.73 -29.04 14.62
C GLY A 28 36.17 -27.98 13.65
N LEU A 29 34.85 -27.99 13.38
CA LEU A 29 34.19 -26.99 12.55
C LEU A 29 34.21 -25.59 13.20
N ASN A 30 33.93 -25.51 14.49
CA ASN A 30 34.01 -24.25 15.24
C ASN A 30 35.47 -23.71 15.28
N GLN A 31 36.45 -24.58 15.45
CA GLN A 31 37.85 -24.18 15.43
C GLN A 31 38.28 -23.69 14.03
N TYR A 32 37.82 -24.35 12.97
CA TYR A 32 38.07 -23.91 11.59
C TYR A 32 37.42 -22.56 11.29
N GLN A 33 36.16 -22.37 11.66
CA GLN A 33 35.47 -21.11 11.51
C GLN A 33 36.14 -19.98 12.30
N ASN A 34 36.54 -20.24 13.56
CA ASN A 34 37.28 -19.29 14.38
C ASN A 34 38.63 -18.91 13.75
N THR A 35 39.31 -19.87 13.13
CA THR A 35 40.59 -19.62 12.42
C THR A 35 40.34 -18.72 11.20
N LEU A 36 39.33 -19.01 10.41
CA LEU A 36 38.93 -18.14 9.26
C LEU A 36 38.58 -16.73 9.69
N TRP A 37 37.84 -16.59 10.78
CA TRP A 37 37.49 -15.29 11.35
C TRP A 37 38.73 -14.54 11.85
N THR A 38 39.62 -15.21 12.57
CA THR A 38 40.88 -14.59 13.04
C THR A 38 41.72 -14.13 11.86
N ASN A 39 41.81 -14.90 10.79
CA ASN A 39 42.50 -14.50 9.56
C ASN A 39 41.81 -13.32 8.88
N ALA A 40 40.46 -13.28 8.82
CA ALA A 40 39.74 -12.15 8.31
C ALA A 40 39.98 -10.88 9.12
N LEU A 41 39.96 -10.96 10.47
CA LEU A 41 40.27 -9.83 11.35
C LEU A 41 41.70 -9.36 11.17
N SER A 42 42.67 -10.25 11.02
CA SER A 42 44.08 -9.87 10.79
C SER A 42 44.31 -9.20 9.43
N ALA A 43 43.44 -9.43 8.47
CA ALA A 43 43.44 -8.75 7.19
C ALA A 43 42.74 -7.38 7.20
N TYR A 44 42.03 -7.03 8.28
CA TYR A 44 41.44 -5.70 8.44
C TYR A 44 42.54 -4.70 8.88
N ASP A 45 42.65 -3.60 8.15
CA ASP A 45 43.53 -2.48 8.52
C ASP A 45 42.68 -1.20 8.53
N GLU A 46 42.74 -0.47 9.64
CA GLU A 46 42.04 0.84 9.80
C GLU A 46 42.46 1.87 8.74
N ASN A 47 43.65 1.75 8.18
CA ASN A 47 44.15 2.66 7.14
C ASN A 47 43.70 2.28 5.71
N MET A 48 42.96 1.21 5.53
CA MET A 48 42.37 0.84 4.23
C MET A 48 41.46 1.96 3.71
N ALA A 49 41.41 2.12 2.40
CA ALA A 49 40.38 2.93 1.75
C ALA A 49 38.96 2.36 2.05
N LEU A 50 37.95 3.24 2.09
CA LEU A 50 36.57 2.86 2.43
C LEU A 50 36.05 1.69 1.59
N ASP A 51 36.28 1.70 0.27
CA ASP A 51 35.83 0.62 -0.63
C ASP A 51 36.48 -0.73 -0.28
N ALA A 52 37.76 -0.71 0.14
CA ALA A 52 38.43 -1.92 0.58
C ALA A 52 37.86 -2.42 1.92
N LYS A 53 37.53 -1.54 2.85
CA LYS A 53 36.86 -1.89 4.11
C LYS A 53 35.46 -2.49 3.86
N ILE A 54 34.68 -1.90 2.95
CA ILE A 54 33.35 -2.42 2.57
C ILE A 54 33.47 -3.79 1.92
N SER A 55 34.43 -3.96 1.00
CA SER A 55 34.70 -5.26 0.37
C SER A 55 35.12 -6.32 1.38
N TRP A 56 35.98 -5.94 2.32
CA TRP A 56 36.38 -6.80 3.45
C TRP A 56 35.15 -7.22 4.28
N LEU A 57 34.28 -6.28 4.67
CA LEU A 57 33.06 -6.55 5.43
C LEU A 57 32.14 -7.54 4.70
N GLY A 58 31.94 -7.35 3.39
CA GLY A 58 31.15 -8.27 2.55
C GLY A 58 31.72 -9.68 2.49
N ASN A 59 33.05 -9.84 2.57
CA ASN A 59 33.71 -11.15 2.61
C ASN A 59 33.66 -11.77 4.02
N ALA A 60 33.89 -10.97 5.07
CA ALA A 60 33.78 -11.39 6.46
C ALA A 60 32.36 -11.86 6.82
N ALA A 61 31.34 -11.22 6.28
CA ALA A 61 29.93 -11.59 6.44
C ALA A 61 29.62 -13.02 5.95
N LYS A 62 30.35 -13.52 4.94
CA LYS A 62 30.18 -14.89 4.41
C LYS A 62 30.69 -15.97 5.34
N LEU A 63 31.44 -15.61 6.37
CA LEU A 63 31.99 -16.55 7.34
C LEU A 63 30.98 -17.01 8.40
N GLU A 64 29.73 -16.52 8.31
CA GLU A 64 28.60 -16.88 9.20
C GLU A 64 28.93 -16.69 10.71
N GLN A 65 29.74 -15.68 11.02
CA GLN A 65 30.11 -15.35 12.40
C GLN A 65 28.94 -14.72 13.16
N PRO A 66 28.86 -14.93 14.48
CA PRO A 66 27.88 -14.24 15.32
C PRO A 66 28.04 -12.72 15.19
N ILE A 67 26.94 -12.00 15.23
CA ILE A 67 26.93 -10.54 15.05
C ILE A 67 27.75 -9.82 16.13
N GLU A 68 27.85 -10.42 17.32
CA GLU A 68 28.66 -9.96 18.44
C GLU A 68 30.14 -9.81 18.08
N SER A 69 30.63 -10.58 17.11
CA SER A 69 31.99 -10.49 16.62
C SER A 69 32.31 -9.20 15.87
N PHE A 70 31.28 -8.53 15.32
CA PHE A 70 31.39 -7.26 14.60
C PHE A 70 31.23 -6.03 15.50
N LEU A 71 30.61 -6.17 16.69
CA LEU A 71 30.38 -5.05 17.60
C LEU A 71 31.68 -4.34 18.06
N PRO A 72 32.78 -5.06 18.36
CA PRO A 72 34.03 -4.39 18.72
C PRO A 72 34.56 -3.48 17.61
N LEU A 73 34.38 -3.82 16.34
CA LEU A 73 34.84 -3.03 15.20
C LEU A 73 34.18 -1.66 15.16
N VAL A 74 32.90 -1.58 15.53
CA VAL A 74 32.15 -0.29 15.60
C VAL A 74 32.82 0.68 16.59
N ASN A 75 33.35 0.16 17.70
CA ASN A 75 33.98 0.97 18.72
C ASN A 75 35.45 1.30 18.40
N GLN A 76 36.09 0.45 17.60
CA GLN A 76 37.54 0.58 17.26
C GLN A 76 37.75 1.49 16.05
N THR A 77 36.85 1.43 15.05
CA THR A 77 37.02 2.26 13.85
C THR A 77 36.81 3.74 14.11
N LYS A 78 37.69 4.56 13.56
CA LYS A 78 37.60 6.03 13.53
C LYS A 78 36.94 6.55 12.24
N ASP A 79 36.78 5.68 11.28
CA ASP A 79 36.15 6.00 9.98
C ASP A 79 34.63 5.99 10.14
N GLU A 80 34.04 7.18 10.26
CA GLU A 80 32.60 7.34 10.47
C GLU A 80 31.78 6.82 9.29
N ALA A 81 32.29 6.91 8.06
CA ALA A 81 31.64 6.36 6.88
C ALA A 81 31.58 4.82 6.92
N PHE A 82 32.68 4.19 7.28
CA PHE A 82 32.73 2.74 7.50
C PHE A 82 31.86 2.31 8.69
N LYS A 83 31.83 3.13 9.75
CA LYS A 83 30.93 2.89 10.90
C LYS A 83 29.46 2.87 10.50
N SER A 84 29.03 3.76 9.62
CA SER A 84 27.66 3.74 9.04
C SER A 84 27.39 2.44 8.27
N CYS A 85 28.34 1.95 7.49
CA CYS A 85 28.23 0.65 6.81
C CYS A 85 28.11 -0.53 7.80
N LEU A 86 28.89 -0.51 8.88
CA LEU A 86 28.80 -1.50 9.95
C LEU A 86 27.45 -1.46 10.66
N TYR A 87 26.93 -0.28 10.96
CA TYR A 87 25.61 -0.14 11.58
C TYR A 87 24.50 -0.71 10.69
N PHE A 88 24.54 -0.41 9.39
CA PHE A 88 23.56 -1.01 8.46
C PHE A 88 23.70 -2.52 8.38
N PHE A 89 24.93 -3.04 8.30
CA PHE A 89 25.19 -4.48 8.27
C PHE A 89 24.64 -5.18 9.51
N ILE A 90 24.92 -4.63 10.71
CA ILE A 90 24.42 -5.15 11.99
C ILE A 90 22.89 -5.08 12.04
N SER A 91 22.31 -3.98 11.55
CA SER A 91 20.86 -3.82 11.44
C SER A 91 20.23 -4.89 10.55
N ASP A 92 20.83 -5.17 9.37
CA ASP A 92 20.33 -6.17 8.44
C ASP A 92 20.42 -7.58 9.01
N PHE A 93 21.43 -7.87 9.80
CA PHE A 93 21.57 -9.12 10.52
C PHE A 93 20.43 -9.33 11.54
N TYR A 94 20.22 -8.35 12.44
CA TYR A 94 19.11 -8.42 13.40
C TYR A 94 17.74 -8.46 12.72
N TRP A 95 17.59 -7.83 11.56
CA TRP A 95 16.40 -7.97 10.75
C TRP A 95 16.14 -9.40 10.30
N GLN A 96 17.17 -10.10 9.84
CA GLN A 96 17.06 -11.49 9.39
C GLN A 96 16.72 -12.44 10.55
N ASP A 97 17.18 -12.13 11.76
CA ASP A 97 16.87 -12.87 12.98
C ASP A 97 15.51 -12.48 13.60
N ASN A 98 14.75 -11.60 12.94
CA ASN A 98 13.46 -11.08 13.42
C ASN A 98 13.55 -10.28 14.74
N GLU A 99 14.72 -9.76 15.08
CA GLU A 99 14.94 -8.87 16.22
C GLU A 99 14.74 -7.41 15.84
N ILE A 100 13.51 -7.06 15.47
CA ILE A 100 13.16 -5.79 14.82
C ILE A 100 13.61 -4.55 15.63
N SER A 101 13.43 -4.55 16.94
CA SER A 101 13.83 -3.42 17.80
C SER A 101 15.34 -3.14 17.74
N ARG A 102 16.17 -4.18 17.70
CA ARG A 102 17.62 -4.04 17.54
C ARG A 102 17.97 -3.59 16.12
N ALA A 103 17.32 -4.15 15.11
CA ALA A 103 17.50 -3.72 13.74
C ALA A 103 17.25 -2.22 13.59
N VAL A 104 16.12 -1.71 14.09
CA VAL A 104 15.77 -0.28 14.08
C VAL A 104 16.79 0.56 14.85
N PHE A 105 17.24 0.09 16.02
CA PHE A 105 18.26 0.80 16.81
C PHE A 105 19.55 1.03 16.01
N TYR A 106 20.08 0.01 15.34
CA TYR A 106 21.29 0.16 14.54
C TYR A 106 21.04 0.90 13.23
N MET A 107 19.91 0.73 12.60
CA MET A 107 19.52 1.49 11.41
C MET A 107 19.51 3.00 11.66
N ASN A 108 18.99 3.43 12.80
CA ASN A 108 18.95 4.85 13.19
C ASN A 108 20.34 5.45 13.49
N LYS A 109 21.39 4.63 13.59
CA LYS A 109 22.79 5.09 13.75
C LYS A 109 23.49 5.34 12.42
N VAL A 110 22.91 4.92 11.30
CA VAL A 110 23.45 5.23 9.97
C VAL A 110 23.26 6.71 9.70
N ARG A 111 24.35 7.42 9.41
CA ARG A 111 24.35 8.87 9.23
C ARG A 111 23.79 9.22 7.84
N SER A 112 23.01 10.28 7.75
CA SER A 112 22.44 10.77 6.48
C SER A 112 23.50 11.24 5.49
N GLU A 113 24.63 11.76 5.98
CA GLU A 113 25.77 12.19 5.17
C GLU A 113 26.40 11.02 4.39
N ASP A 114 26.23 9.79 4.90
CA ASP A 114 26.82 8.59 4.33
C ASP A 114 25.88 7.87 3.36
N TYR A 115 24.67 8.37 3.11
CA TYR A 115 23.65 7.71 2.28
C TYR A 115 24.07 7.49 0.82
N GLN A 116 25.00 8.26 0.29
CA GLN A 116 25.51 8.08 -1.09
C GLN A 116 26.63 7.04 -1.20
N ILE A 117 27.13 6.51 -0.09
CA ILE A 117 28.15 5.45 -0.09
C ILE A 117 27.58 4.21 -0.77
N ILE A 118 28.32 3.65 -1.70
CA ILE A 118 27.93 2.40 -2.35
C ILE A 118 28.29 1.21 -1.44
N PHE A 119 27.28 0.56 -0.93
CA PHE A 119 27.36 -0.65 -0.12
C PHE A 119 26.78 -1.84 -0.88
N ASN A 120 27.60 -2.83 -1.21
CA ASN A 120 27.18 -3.98 -2.03
C ASN A 120 26.45 -3.61 -3.34
N GLY A 121 26.94 -2.59 -4.04
CA GLY A 121 26.38 -2.14 -5.32
C GLY A 121 25.14 -1.24 -5.21
N THR A 122 24.69 -0.92 -4.00
CA THR A 122 23.52 -0.07 -3.75
C THR A 122 23.90 1.10 -2.85
N PRO A 123 23.41 2.33 -3.10
CA PRO A 123 23.60 3.42 -2.16
C PRO A 123 23.07 3.07 -0.77
N LEU A 124 23.85 3.32 0.26
CA LEU A 124 23.54 2.96 1.65
C LEU A 124 22.17 3.49 2.10
N GLY A 125 21.87 4.76 1.78
CA GLY A 125 20.56 5.35 2.08
C GLY A 125 19.40 4.65 1.38
N CYS A 126 19.59 4.20 0.14
CA CYS A 126 18.59 3.42 -0.59
C CYS A 126 18.36 2.07 0.12
N ALA A 127 19.42 1.38 0.52
CA ALA A 127 19.33 0.11 1.24
C ALA A 127 18.63 0.28 2.60
N VAL A 128 19.00 1.31 3.38
CA VAL A 128 18.35 1.69 4.65
C VAL A 128 16.87 1.97 4.45
N GLY A 129 16.53 2.84 3.49
CA GLY A 129 15.15 3.23 3.21
C GLY A 129 14.28 2.05 2.81
N LEU A 130 14.76 1.20 1.87
CA LEU A 130 14.04 0.01 1.41
C LEU A 130 13.82 -1.05 2.53
N ARG A 131 14.66 -1.05 3.55
CA ARG A 131 14.45 -1.85 4.75
C ARG A 131 13.42 -1.23 5.67
N ALA A 132 13.59 0.05 5.98
CA ALA A 132 12.75 0.79 6.91
C ALA A 132 11.28 0.86 6.49
N ILE A 133 10.98 1.01 5.20
CA ILE A 133 9.58 1.03 4.73
C ILE A 133 8.81 -0.27 4.96
N LYS A 134 9.48 -1.37 5.27
CA LYS A 134 8.87 -2.66 5.62
C LYS A 134 8.49 -2.78 7.09
N LEU A 135 8.88 -1.82 7.93
CA LEU A 135 8.65 -1.80 9.39
C LEU A 135 7.22 -1.33 9.71
N LYS A 136 6.23 -2.23 9.61
CA LYS A 136 4.81 -1.88 9.78
C LYS A 136 4.50 -1.18 11.11
N GLU A 137 5.21 -1.53 12.17
CA GLU A 137 5.01 -1.01 13.52
C GLU A 137 5.56 0.42 13.73
N TYR A 138 6.26 0.99 12.73
CA TYR A 138 6.91 2.30 12.80
C TYR A 138 6.44 3.24 11.67
N PRO A 139 5.17 3.67 11.67
CA PRO A 139 4.60 4.44 10.55
C PRO A 139 5.33 5.76 10.30
N GLU A 140 5.75 6.48 11.34
CA GLU A 140 6.47 7.74 11.19
C GLU A 140 7.84 7.55 10.52
N LEU A 141 8.56 6.50 10.92
CA LEU A 141 9.82 6.14 10.29
C LEU A 141 9.61 5.77 8.83
N ARG A 142 8.58 4.98 8.52
CA ARG A 142 8.22 4.63 7.14
C ARG A 142 7.95 5.88 6.30
N ILE A 143 7.13 6.81 6.81
CA ILE A 143 6.82 8.06 6.11
C ILE A 143 8.10 8.85 5.81
N SER A 144 8.99 9.00 6.80
CA SER A 144 10.25 9.72 6.61
C SER A 144 11.15 9.04 5.58
N MET A 145 11.21 7.71 5.59
CA MET A 145 12.02 6.94 4.64
C MET A 145 11.44 6.95 3.22
N TYR A 146 10.11 6.88 3.05
CA TYR A 146 9.48 7.08 1.74
C TYR A 146 9.85 8.44 1.14
N LYS A 147 9.76 9.51 1.94
CA LYS A 147 10.13 10.86 1.49
C LYS A 147 11.61 10.95 1.11
N MET A 148 12.49 10.43 1.95
CA MET A 148 13.92 10.40 1.66
C MET A 148 14.23 9.61 0.38
N LEU A 149 13.62 8.44 0.20
CA LEU A 149 13.79 7.64 -1.01
C LEU A 149 13.35 8.39 -2.26
N LEU A 150 12.18 9.03 -2.23
CA LEU A 150 11.64 9.82 -3.34
C LEU A 150 12.53 11.03 -3.66
N GLU A 151 13.01 11.74 -2.64
CA GLU A 151 13.81 12.94 -2.79
C GLU A 151 15.23 12.66 -3.29
N GLN A 152 15.89 11.62 -2.76
CA GLN A 152 17.31 11.37 -3.03
C GLN A 152 17.57 10.27 -4.07
N PHE A 153 16.62 9.40 -4.33
CA PHE A 153 16.80 8.22 -5.16
C PHE A 153 15.65 7.97 -6.16
N GLY A 154 14.77 8.95 -6.37
CA GLY A 154 13.58 8.80 -7.21
C GLY A 154 13.87 8.30 -8.63
N ASP A 155 15.02 8.67 -9.22
CA ASP A 155 15.48 8.22 -10.53
C ASP A 155 15.99 6.77 -10.58
N ARG A 156 16.20 6.14 -9.41
CA ARG A 156 16.77 4.77 -9.26
C ARG A 156 15.78 3.75 -8.75
N ILE A 157 14.57 4.18 -8.41
CA ILE A 157 13.53 3.36 -7.79
C ILE A 157 12.21 3.54 -8.53
N ASP A 158 11.26 2.66 -8.27
CA ASP A 158 9.90 2.79 -8.79
C ASP A 158 9.15 3.91 -8.04
N GLU A 159 9.35 5.15 -8.51
CA GLU A 159 8.81 6.37 -7.89
C GLU A 159 7.28 6.30 -7.75
N LEU A 160 6.59 5.86 -8.81
CA LEU A 160 5.13 5.80 -8.82
C LEU A 160 4.60 4.81 -7.78
N PHE A 161 5.24 3.65 -7.66
CA PHE A 161 4.87 2.65 -6.67
C PHE A 161 5.16 3.11 -5.23
N LEU A 162 6.27 3.80 -4.99
CA LEU A 162 6.57 4.35 -3.66
C LEU A 162 5.57 5.44 -3.24
N LEU A 163 5.17 6.31 -4.16
CA LEU A 163 4.11 7.30 -3.90
C LEU A 163 2.78 6.60 -3.60
N TYR A 164 2.44 5.55 -4.32
CA TYR A 164 1.23 4.77 -4.07
C TYR A 164 1.22 4.19 -2.65
N GLU A 165 2.31 3.53 -2.23
CA GLU A 165 2.43 2.98 -0.89
C GLU A 165 2.45 4.08 0.20
N LEU A 166 3.09 5.22 -0.06
CA LEU A 166 3.07 6.37 0.85
C LEU A 166 1.65 6.94 0.99
N SER A 167 0.88 7.01 -0.09
CA SER A 167 -0.52 7.48 -0.04
C SER A 167 -1.39 6.56 0.81
N LYS A 168 -1.20 5.24 0.70
CA LYS A 168 -1.88 4.25 1.55
C LYS A 168 -1.51 4.42 3.02
N LEU A 169 -0.22 4.59 3.30
CA LEU A 169 0.26 4.80 4.66
C LEU A 169 -0.34 6.07 5.30
N TYR A 170 -0.45 7.17 4.54
CA TYR A 170 -1.14 8.36 5.04
C TYR A 170 -2.62 8.12 5.30
N LYS A 171 -3.31 7.32 4.45
CA LYS A 171 -4.70 6.93 4.69
C LYS A 171 -4.84 6.08 5.96
N GLU A 172 -3.95 5.12 6.19
CA GLU A 172 -3.89 4.32 7.42
C GLU A 172 -3.71 5.17 8.68
N GLN A 173 -2.99 6.29 8.56
CA GLN A 173 -2.80 7.27 9.64
C GLN A 173 -3.89 8.35 9.69
N TYR A 174 -5.00 8.18 8.99
CA TYR A 174 -6.09 9.16 8.91
C TYR A 174 -5.65 10.55 8.40
N ASN A 175 -4.48 10.67 7.78
CA ASN A 175 -3.98 11.90 7.19
C ASN A 175 -4.38 12.01 5.71
N ILE A 176 -5.70 12.14 5.48
CA ILE A 176 -6.25 12.16 4.11
C ILE A 176 -5.71 13.33 3.27
N LYS A 177 -5.42 14.47 3.89
CA LYS A 177 -4.88 15.63 3.17
C LYS A 177 -3.52 15.31 2.55
N SER A 178 -2.60 14.73 3.32
CA SER A 178 -1.29 14.33 2.81
C SER A 178 -1.41 13.18 1.80
N ALA A 179 -2.34 12.24 2.01
CA ALA A 179 -2.60 11.17 1.05
C ALA A 179 -3.02 11.73 -0.31
N VAL A 180 -3.93 12.71 -0.34
CA VAL A 180 -4.40 13.36 -1.57
C VAL A 180 -3.28 14.12 -2.27
N GLN A 181 -2.45 14.86 -1.53
CA GLN A 181 -1.29 15.54 -2.11
C GLN A 181 -0.32 14.56 -2.82
N VAL A 182 -0.08 13.40 -2.21
CA VAL A 182 0.73 12.35 -2.83
C VAL A 182 0.05 11.74 -4.05
N MET A 183 -1.26 11.51 -4.01
CA MET A 183 -2.04 11.04 -5.15
C MET A 183 -2.04 12.03 -6.32
N GLU A 184 -2.12 13.33 -6.06
CA GLU A 184 -1.98 14.38 -7.10
C GLU A 184 -0.60 14.32 -7.78
N GLU A 185 0.45 14.10 -7.00
CA GLU A 185 1.80 13.91 -7.54
C GLU A 185 1.88 12.67 -8.43
N MET A 186 1.26 11.53 -8.02
CA MET A 186 1.18 10.32 -8.85
C MET A 186 0.51 10.60 -10.19
N VAL A 187 -0.62 11.34 -10.20
CA VAL A 187 -1.34 11.70 -11.44
C VAL A 187 -0.42 12.57 -12.33
N ARG A 188 0.31 13.52 -11.75
CA ARG A 188 1.22 14.40 -12.47
C ARG A 188 2.37 13.62 -13.12
N ILE A 189 2.99 12.68 -12.40
CA ILE A 189 4.10 11.84 -12.89
C ILE A 189 3.59 10.90 -13.99
N SER A 190 2.49 10.20 -13.75
CA SER A 190 1.91 9.28 -14.72
C SER A 190 1.54 9.97 -16.04
N ALA A 191 0.97 11.17 -15.97
CA ALA A 191 0.65 11.96 -17.17
C ALA A 191 1.90 12.39 -17.94
N LYS A 192 2.98 12.77 -17.23
CA LYS A 192 4.23 13.23 -17.84
C LYS A 192 5.03 12.12 -18.48
N SER A 193 5.19 11.00 -17.78
CA SER A 193 6.06 9.89 -18.20
C SER A 193 5.35 8.86 -19.08
N ARG A 194 4.01 8.91 -19.18
CA ARG A 194 3.16 7.88 -19.80
C ARG A 194 3.39 6.48 -19.23
N ILE A 195 3.95 6.39 -18.01
CA ILE A 195 4.15 5.13 -17.30
C ILE A 195 2.80 4.63 -16.86
N LYS A 196 2.49 3.39 -17.24
CA LYS A 196 1.37 2.63 -16.69
C LYS A 196 1.95 1.55 -15.80
N ASP A 197 1.44 1.47 -14.60
CA ASP A 197 1.73 0.38 -13.68
C ASP A 197 0.41 -0.37 -13.42
N ASP A 198 0.33 -1.60 -13.87
CA ASP A 198 -0.88 -2.43 -13.74
C ASP A 198 -1.24 -2.76 -12.27
N ARG A 199 -0.33 -2.49 -11.34
CA ARG A 199 -0.58 -2.62 -9.88
C ARG A 199 -1.38 -1.45 -9.33
N ILE A 200 -1.51 -0.33 -10.07
CA ILE A 200 -2.09 0.93 -9.61
C ILE A 200 -3.26 1.32 -10.51
N ASP A 201 -4.45 1.35 -9.94
CA ASP A 201 -5.61 1.87 -10.63
C ASP A 201 -5.63 3.41 -10.58
N MET A 202 -5.03 4.03 -11.59
CA MET A 202 -4.97 5.50 -11.71
C MET A 202 -6.35 6.14 -11.85
N LYS A 203 -7.36 5.40 -12.35
CA LYS A 203 -8.74 5.89 -12.42
C LYS A 203 -9.34 5.99 -11.02
N GLN A 204 -9.15 4.98 -10.19
CA GLN A 204 -9.57 5.02 -8.79
C GLN A 204 -8.88 6.15 -8.02
N ILE A 205 -7.56 6.35 -8.23
CA ILE A 205 -6.82 7.49 -7.63
C ILE A 205 -7.45 8.82 -7.99
N GLN A 206 -7.79 9.02 -9.27
CA GLN A 206 -8.43 10.26 -9.73
C GLN A 206 -9.83 10.43 -9.13
N GLU A 207 -10.61 9.37 -9.01
CA GLU A 207 -11.93 9.38 -8.37
C GLU A 207 -11.82 9.75 -6.88
N GLU A 208 -10.83 9.22 -6.15
CA GLU A 208 -10.58 9.57 -4.75
C GLU A 208 -10.21 11.05 -4.58
N ILE A 209 -9.34 11.59 -5.45
CA ILE A 209 -8.98 13.02 -5.46
C ILE A 209 -10.23 13.89 -5.72
N ASN A 210 -11.00 13.55 -6.74
CA ASN A 210 -12.23 14.28 -7.09
C ASN A 210 -13.24 14.24 -5.93
N PHE A 211 -13.41 13.09 -5.30
CA PHE A 211 -14.27 12.94 -4.14
C PHE A 211 -13.78 13.80 -2.97
N PHE A 212 -12.48 13.84 -2.68
CA PHE A 212 -11.93 14.68 -1.60
C PHE A 212 -12.29 16.15 -1.79
N TYR A 213 -12.17 16.69 -3.01
CA TYR A 213 -12.46 18.10 -3.30
C TYR A 213 -13.94 18.39 -3.55
N SER A 214 -14.78 17.41 -3.74
CA SER A 214 -16.21 17.59 -3.98
C SER A 214 -16.93 18.20 -2.77
N LYS A 215 -18.05 18.86 -3.02
CA LYS A 215 -18.89 19.47 -1.97
C LYS A 215 -19.67 18.47 -1.12
N LYS A 216 -19.82 17.24 -1.61
CA LYS A 216 -20.53 16.11 -0.92
C LYS A 216 -21.97 16.43 -0.47
N GLY A 217 -22.60 17.47 -1.07
CA GLY A 217 -23.94 17.91 -0.72
C GLY A 217 -25.07 16.92 -1.06
N TRP A 218 -24.72 15.86 -1.80
CA TRP A 218 -25.62 14.75 -2.14
C TRP A 218 -25.65 13.65 -1.08
N ILE A 219 -24.77 13.68 -0.06
CA ILE A 219 -24.69 12.68 1.01
C ILE A 219 -25.60 13.09 2.16
N TYR A 220 -26.42 12.16 2.64
CA TYR A 220 -27.37 12.35 3.71
C TYR A 220 -27.15 11.33 4.82
N LYS A 221 -27.16 11.76 6.08
CA LYS A 221 -27.10 10.84 7.24
C LYS A 221 -28.31 9.91 7.33
N ASP A 222 -29.46 10.38 6.89
CA ASP A 222 -30.75 9.66 6.93
C ASP A 222 -31.17 9.29 5.50
N LEU A 223 -31.28 7.99 5.23
CA LEU A 223 -31.72 7.45 3.95
C LEU A 223 -33.13 7.90 3.57
N ASN A 224 -34.06 7.90 4.53
CA ASN A 224 -35.44 8.29 4.25
C ASN A 224 -35.53 9.78 3.88
N LYS A 225 -34.71 10.62 4.52
CA LYS A 225 -34.62 12.04 4.15
C LYS A 225 -34.08 12.21 2.74
N LEU A 226 -33.08 11.45 2.34
CA LEU A 226 -32.56 11.48 0.96
C LEU A 226 -33.64 11.04 -0.02
N ILE A 227 -34.28 9.88 0.22
CA ILE A 227 -35.35 9.35 -0.62
C ILE A 227 -36.47 10.36 -0.75
N ASN A 228 -36.94 10.95 0.35
CA ASN A 228 -38.04 11.94 0.32
C ASN A 228 -37.68 13.21 -0.46
N ASN A 229 -36.43 13.67 -0.37
CA ASN A 229 -35.95 14.79 -1.17
C ASN A 229 -35.89 14.48 -2.66
N ILE A 230 -35.49 13.27 -3.04
CA ILE A 230 -35.50 12.81 -4.44
C ILE A 230 -36.96 12.70 -4.95
N LYS A 231 -37.85 12.08 -4.17
CA LYS A 231 -39.29 12.00 -4.48
C LYS A 231 -39.84 13.40 -4.75
N TYR A 232 -39.62 14.33 -3.84
CA TYR A 232 -40.08 15.72 -3.99
C TYR A 232 -39.51 16.37 -5.26
N ALA A 233 -38.23 16.19 -5.56
CA ALA A 233 -37.63 16.74 -6.79
C ALA A 233 -38.26 16.18 -8.07
N ILE A 234 -38.65 14.89 -8.04
CA ILE A 234 -39.37 14.24 -9.14
C ILE A 234 -40.79 14.76 -9.27
N ASP A 235 -41.53 14.89 -8.16
CA ASP A 235 -42.92 15.35 -8.11
C ASP A 235 -43.06 16.76 -8.67
N ILE A 236 -42.17 17.67 -8.25
CA ILE A 236 -42.16 19.08 -8.79
C ILE A 236 -41.40 19.19 -10.13
N ARG A 237 -40.92 18.10 -10.69
CA ARG A 237 -40.14 18.03 -11.95
C ARG A 237 -38.94 18.97 -12.01
N SER A 238 -38.26 19.18 -10.89
CA SER A 238 -37.11 20.06 -10.81
C SER A 238 -35.82 19.32 -11.19
N LYS A 239 -35.36 19.50 -12.43
CA LYS A 239 -34.09 18.99 -12.92
C LYS A 239 -32.91 19.41 -12.02
N LYS A 240 -32.85 20.73 -11.73
CA LYS A 240 -31.77 21.29 -10.91
C LYS A 240 -31.67 20.62 -9.53
N ARG A 241 -32.81 20.40 -8.88
CA ARG A 241 -32.86 19.75 -7.57
C ARG A 241 -32.52 18.27 -7.66
N LEU A 242 -33.01 17.58 -8.69
CA LEU A 242 -32.69 16.15 -8.87
C LEU A 242 -31.18 15.92 -9.07
N TYR A 243 -30.57 16.72 -9.94
CA TYR A 243 -29.12 16.61 -10.18
C TYR A 243 -28.25 16.97 -8.97
N SER A 244 -28.76 17.72 -7.99
CA SER A 244 -27.99 17.98 -6.76
C SER A 244 -27.86 16.78 -5.83
N PHE A 245 -28.58 15.69 -6.07
CA PHE A 245 -28.46 14.41 -5.35
C PHE A 245 -27.60 13.38 -6.07
N ILE A 246 -27.09 13.71 -7.25
CA ILE A 246 -26.34 12.79 -8.13
C ILE A 246 -24.85 13.05 -7.92
N PRO A 247 -24.08 12.06 -7.45
CA PRO A 247 -22.61 12.13 -7.40
C PRO A 247 -21.99 12.06 -8.80
N ASP A 248 -20.72 12.46 -8.93
CA ASP A 248 -20.01 12.47 -10.22
C ASP A 248 -19.84 11.05 -10.80
N ASP A 249 -19.76 10.04 -9.95
CA ASP A 249 -19.62 8.62 -10.33
C ASP A 249 -20.96 7.86 -10.37
N PHE A 250 -22.05 8.59 -10.54
CA PHE A 250 -23.41 8.02 -10.67
C PHE A 250 -23.51 7.07 -11.85
N THR A 251 -24.02 5.88 -11.61
CA THR A 251 -24.12 4.84 -12.64
C THR A 251 -25.55 4.52 -13.01
N VAL A 252 -25.78 4.30 -14.30
CA VAL A 252 -27.04 3.75 -14.81
C VAL A 252 -26.73 2.40 -15.45
N ARG A 253 -27.32 1.35 -14.91
CA ARG A 253 -27.07 -0.02 -15.36
C ARG A 253 -28.38 -0.68 -15.80
N PHE A 254 -28.30 -1.49 -16.84
CA PHE A 254 -29.42 -2.32 -17.29
C PHE A 254 -28.96 -3.78 -17.36
N PHE A 255 -29.85 -4.66 -16.99
CA PHE A 255 -29.63 -6.09 -17.16
C PHE A 255 -30.08 -6.51 -18.57
N ASP A 256 -29.18 -7.05 -19.35
CA ASP A 256 -29.49 -7.65 -20.65
C ASP A 256 -29.74 -9.15 -20.46
N PRO A 257 -31.00 -9.60 -20.55
CA PRO A 257 -31.34 -11.00 -20.34
C PRO A 257 -30.81 -11.92 -21.44
N THR A 258 -30.47 -11.36 -22.61
CA THR A 258 -29.98 -12.15 -23.75
C THR A 258 -28.57 -12.66 -23.52
N ILE A 259 -27.72 -11.81 -22.93
CA ILE A 259 -26.31 -12.15 -22.61
C ILE A 259 -26.08 -12.34 -21.12
N GLN A 260 -27.13 -12.23 -20.30
CA GLN A 260 -27.09 -12.32 -18.83
C GLN A 260 -26.02 -11.43 -18.17
N GLN A 261 -25.83 -10.22 -18.70
CA GLN A 261 -24.83 -9.26 -18.23
C GLN A 261 -25.43 -7.89 -17.96
N TRP A 262 -24.77 -7.18 -17.04
CA TRP A 262 -25.08 -5.79 -16.77
C TRP A 262 -24.31 -4.86 -17.72
N GLY A 263 -25.04 -4.01 -18.43
CA GLY A 263 -24.49 -2.94 -19.25
C GLY A 263 -24.58 -1.58 -18.55
N VAL A 264 -23.72 -0.65 -18.95
CA VAL A 264 -23.78 0.76 -18.51
C VAL A 264 -24.42 1.58 -19.61
N LYS A 265 -25.29 2.53 -19.22
CA LYS A 265 -26.01 3.38 -20.16
C LYS A 265 -26.01 4.83 -19.70
N GLU A 266 -25.80 5.75 -20.61
CA GLU A 266 -26.11 7.15 -20.38
C GLU A 266 -27.62 7.38 -20.44
N LEU A 267 -28.18 7.96 -19.39
CA LEU A 267 -29.60 8.26 -19.31
C LEU A 267 -29.86 9.64 -18.72
N SER A 268 -30.61 10.44 -19.43
CA SER A 268 -31.20 11.64 -18.84
C SER A 268 -32.50 11.28 -18.11
N ILE A 269 -32.45 11.16 -16.79
CA ILE A 269 -33.61 10.84 -15.94
C ILE A 269 -34.78 11.79 -16.23
N PRO A 270 -34.59 13.12 -16.31
CA PRO A 270 -35.70 14.06 -16.58
C PRO A 270 -36.44 13.84 -17.92
N SER A 271 -35.75 13.29 -18.92
CA SER A 271 -36.39 12.97 -20.20
C SER A 271 -37.35 11.78 -20.12
N ARG A 272 -37.37 11.07 -19.02
CA ARG A 272 -38.17 9.87 -18.79
C ARG A 272 -39.25 10.01 -17.73
N TRP A 273 -39.52 11.26 -17.27
CA TRP A 273 -40.58 11.49 -16.31
C TRP A 273 -41.95 11.12 -16.85
N GLY A 274 -42.54 10.10 -16.25
CA GLY A 274 -43.96 9.74 -16.47
C GLY A 274 -44.91 10.69 -15.70
N ARG A 275 -46.21 10.51 -15.93
CA ARG A 275 -47.23 11.30 -15.22
C ARG A 275 -47.39 10.84 -13.75
N ASN A 276 -47.23 9.54 -13.49
CA ASN A 276 -47.52 8.92 -12.20
C ASN A 276 -46.36 8.00 -11.80
N ILE A 277 -45.22 8.59 -11.44
CA ILE A 277 -44.10 7.82 -10.90
C ILE A 277 -44.45 7.36 -9.48
N ARG A 278 -44.35 6.05 -9.23
CA ARG A 278 -44.63 5.43 -7.95
C ARG A 278 -43.37 4.85 -7.34
N PHE A 279 -43.26 4.96 -6.05
CA PHE A 279 -42.17 4.38 -5.26
C PHE A 279 -42.73 3.25 -4.40
N SER A 280 -42.07 2.09 -4.42
CA SER A 280 -42.43 0.99 -3.54
C SER A 280 -42.38 1.43 -2.07
N PRO A 281 -43.29 0.95 -1.22
CA PRO A 281 -43.24 1.19 0.22
C PRO A 281 -42.17 0.38 0.91
N LYS A 282 -41.60 -0.63 0.25
CA LYS A 282 -40.57 -1.54 0.76
C LYS A 282 -39.35 -1.52 -0.15
N PHE A 283 -38.19 -1.76 0.43
CA PHE A 283 -36.97 -2.00 -0.31
C PHE A 283 -36.99 -3.40 -0.95
N ALA A 284 -36.26 -3.59 -2.03
CA ALA A 284 -36.09 -4.89 -2.66
C ALA A 284 -35.41 -5.90 -1.71
N GLU A 285 -35.73 -7.19 -1.83
CA GLU A 285 -35.20 -8.25 -0.94
C GLU A 285 -33.69 -8.37 -0.94
N ILE A 286 -33.04 -7.99 -2.04
CA ILE A 286 -31.57 -7.98 -2.16
C ILE A 286 -30.88 -6.85 -1.39
N SER A 287 -31.65 -5.92 -0.80
CA SER A 287 -31.10 -4.81 -0.03
C SER A 287 -30.40 -5.31 1.23
N THR A 288 -29.29 -4.68 1.57
CA THR A 288 -28.48 -4.96 2.77
C THR A 288 -28.46 -3.73 3.69
N GLU A 289 -27.66 -3.80 4.77
CA GLU A 289 -27.46 -2.64 5.66
C GLU A 289 -26.70 -1.50 4.99
N ASP A 290 -25.88 -1.79 3.96
CA ASP A 290 -25.01 -0.82 3.29
C ASP A 290 -25.43 -0.52 1.85
N GLU A 291 -26.32 -1.33 1.26
CA GLU A 291 -26.80 -1.17 -0.12
C GLU A 291 -28.31 -1.37 -0.18
N VAL A 292 -29.04 -0.36 -0.65
CA VAL A 292 -30.48 -0.36 -0.70
C VAL A 292 -30.98 -0.13 -2.12
N TYR A 293 -31.93 -0.97 -2.53
CA TYR A 293 -32.60 -0.89 -3.83
C TYR A 293 -34.08 -0.57 -3.63
N LEU A 294 -34.50 0.62 -4.11
CA LEU A 294 -35.88 1.08 -4.03
C LEU A 294 -36.54 0.99 -5.40
N GLU A 295 -37.53 0.10 -5.50
CA GLU A 295 -38.29 -0.05 -6.73
C GLU A 295 -39.15 1.21 -7.05
N THR A 296 -39.14 1.60 -8.33
CA THR A 296 -39.94 2.70 -8.85
C THR A 296 -40.55 2.30 -10.18
N THR A 297 -41.77 2.75 -10.44
CA THR A 297 -42.55 2.47 -11.67
C THR A 297 -43.16 3.73 -12.25
N GLY A 298 -43.72 3.62 -13.45
CA GLY A 298 -44.42 4.75 -14.10
C GLY A 298 -43.51 5.67 -14.92
N TRP A 299 -42.30 5.26 -15.22
CA TRP A 299 -41.38 5.98 -16.10
C TRP A 299 -41.77 5.83 -17.57
N VAL A 300 -41.47 6.82 -18.37
CA VAL A 300 -41.70 6.77 -19.83
C VAL A 300 -40.52 6.11 -20.49
N PHE A 301 -40.53 4.78 -20.51
CA PHE A 301 -39.54 3.98 -21.20
C PHE A 301 -40.20 2.76 -21.87
N PRO A 302 -40.12 2.62 -23.21
CA PRO A 302 -40.98 1.68 -23.97
C PRO A 302 -40.84 0.21 -23.55
N GLN A 303 -39.71 -0.18 -23.00
CA GLN A 303 -39.39 -1.60 -22.74
C GLN A 303 -39.15 -1.93 -21.26
N LEU A 304 -38.90 -0.93 -20.41
CA LEU A 304 -38.53 -1.13 -19.00
C LEU A 304 -39.29 -0.13 -18.14
N THR A 305 -40.35 -0.55 -17.51
CA THR A 305 -41.22 0.31 -16.68
C THR A 305 -40.78 0.36 -15.22
N THR A 306 -40.02 -0.62 -14.79
CA THR A 306 -39.51 -0.76 -13.41
C THR A 306 -38.06 -0.35 -13.33
N TRP A 307 -37.75 0.57 -12.42
CA TRP A 307 -36.41 1.04 -12.14
C TRP A 307 -36.12 0.87 -10.66
N TYR A 308 -34.90 0.46 -10.33
CA TYR A 308 -34.41 0.40 -8.97
C TYR A 308 -33.46 1.54 -8.71
N PHE A 309 -33.81 2.42 -7.78
CA PHE A 309 -32.89 3.42 -7.27
C PHE A 309 -31.93 2.77 -6.30
N TYR A 310 -30.65 2.81 -6.61
CA TYR A 310 -29.59 2.21 -5.82
C TYR A 310 -28.98 3.26 -4.89
N PHE A 311 -29.08 3.00 -3.60
CA PHE A 311 -28.47 3.80 -2.55
C PHE A 311 -27.36 3.00 -1.92
N LYS A 312 -26.24 3.68 -1.66
CA LYS A 312 -25.08 3.06 -1.02
C LYS A 312 -24.68 3.87 0.20
N ARG A 313 -24.27 3.15 1.26
CA ARG A 313 -23.67 3.78 2.43
C ARG A 313 -22.25 4.24 2.11
N VAL A 314 -21.93 5.45 2.49
CA VAL A 314 -20.61 6.05 2.26
C VAL A 314 -19.64 5.57 3.32
N ASP A 315 -18.59 4.89 2.89
CA ASP A 315 -17.44 4.54 3.73
C ASP A 315 -16.33 5.57 3.50
N TYR A 316 -16.28 6.57 4.37
CA TYR A 316 -15.28 7.62 4.33
C TYR A 316 -14.87 8.03 5.76
N PRO A 317 -14.05 7.22 6.44
CA PRO A 317 -13.73 7.37 7.86
C PRO A 317 -12.98 8.66 8.21
N TYR A 318 -12.53 9.40 7.20
CA TYR A 318 -11.78 10.65 7.36
C TYR A 318 -12.67 11.87 7.64
N ASP A 319 -13.98 11.74 7.46
CA ASP A 319 -14.94 12.80 7.70
C ASP A 319 -16.22 12.25 8.35
N ASN A 320 -16.34 12.44 9.66
CA ASN A 320 -17.47 11.97 10.45
C ASN A 320 -18.80 12.60 10.05
N THR A 321 -18.79 13.72 9.33
CA THR A 321 -20.03 14.38 8.87
C THR A 321 -20.71 13.61 7.76
N ILE A 322 -19.95 12.82 6.98
CA ILE A 322 -20.46 12.04 5.84
C ILE A 322 -20.28 10.54 6.01
N ASN A 323 -19.30 10.09 6.79
CA ASN A 323 -19.04 8.67 7.02
C ASN A 323 -20.30 7.96 7.55
N GLY A 324 -20.67 6.82 6.95
CA GLY A 324 -21.92 6.12 7.25
C GLY A 324 -23.19 6.82 6.75
N GLY A 325 -23.07 7.93 6.02
CA GLY A 325 -24.18 8.55 5.31
C GLY A 325 -24.59 7.77 4.07
N TRP A 326 -25.63 8.23 3.38
CA TRP A 326 -26.19 7.60 2.20
C TRP A 326 -26.07 8.49 0.98
N GLU A 327 -25.73 7.91 -0.15
CA GLU A 327 -25.76 8.55 -1.46
C GLU A 327 -26.66 7.78 -2.43
N TRP A 328 -27.26 8.48 -3.37
CA TRP A 328 -27.97 7.87 -4.49
C TRP A 328 -26.96 7.54 -5.59
N LYS A 329 -26.46 6.30 -5.55
CA LYS A 329 -25.31 5.86 -6.35
C LYS A 329 -25.65 5.48 -7.79
N GLY A 330 -26.93 5.20 -8.06
CA GLY A 330 -27.28 4.79 -9.41
C GLY A 330 -28.72 4.39 -9.61
N ILE A 331 -28.99 3.95 -10.84
CA ILE A 331 -30.25 3.36 -11.26
C ILE A 331 -29.96 2.04 -11.96
N TYR A 332 -30.77 1.03 -11.63
CA TYR A 332 -30.75 -0.27 -12.26
C TYR A 332 -32.07 -0.55 -12.93
N PHE A 333 -32.05 -1.11 -14.16
CA PHE A 333 -33.23 -1.54 -14.89
C PHE A 333 -33.26 -3.06 -15.02
N GLY A 334 -34.45 -3.61 -15.07
CA GLY A 334 -34.68 -5.03 -15.32
C GLY A 334 -35.24 -5.76 -14.11
N SER A 335 -35.69 -6.96 -14.35
CA SER A 335 -36.15 -7.83 -13.26
C SER A 335 -34.96 -8.51 -12.60
N TRP A 336 -34.90 -8.36 -11.29
CA TRP A 336 -34.06 -9.18 -10.45
C TRP A 336 -34.72 -10.57 -10.33
N MET A 337 -34.27 -11.56 -11.05
CA MET A 337 -34.63 -12.96 -10.83
C MET A 337 -33.37 -13.77 -10.67
#